data_026031e262a5effcb8607f4ca8ab2699
#
_entry.id   026031e262a5effcb8607f4ca8ab2699
#
_cell.length_a   1.000
_cell.length_b   1.000
_cell.length_c   1.000
_cell.angle_alpha   90.00
_cell.angle_beta   90.00
_cell.angle_gamma   90.00
#
_symmetry.space_group_name_H-M   'P 1'
#
loop_
_entity.id
_entity.type
_entity.pdbx_description
1 polymer ?
#
loop_
_entity_poly.entity_id
_entity_poly.type
_entity_poly.pdbx_seq_one_letter_code
_entity_poly.pdbx_strand_id
1 'polypeptide(L)'
;MHIVVVDPSRVVLKVISGLLTPRGHTVDTFTDSREALDFVTDNASVTALITSLEVRPIGGLELCWSARLLADAHRPLYIITMSSARNARNLAEALDSGSDDFIDKPPSPEELHARLRAAERMTGMQRELIRLAETDSLTGLLNRRAFLQRAGEAADRAGAHGRISMILADINQFKSVNDQHGHDVGDTVIRGVAQELLTEAGGIAGRLGGEEFALALPGRTLEEAEAAAGRLRLRCTQLRFKGQRGPVQVTASFGVSTWSEGETVGGLLKRADIALYEAKTTGRNRVVSAATDLILARAG
;
A
#
# COMPACT_ATOMS: atom_id res chain seq x y z
N MET A 1 0.17 -3.76 18.72
CA MET A 1 -0.46 -2.63 17.96
C MET A 1 0.37 -1.36 18.10
N HIS A 2 0.22 -0.43 17.15
CA HIS A 2 0.64 0.96 17.30
C HIS A 2 -0.59 1.80 17.67
N ILE A 3 -0.56 2.42 18.83
CA ILE A 3 -1.73 3.05 19.47
C ILE A 3 -1.42 4.51 19.72
N VAL A 4 -2.28 5.41 19.28
CA VAL A 4 -2.26 6.82 19.63
C VAL A 4 -3.26 7.06 20.76
N VAL A 5 -2.84 7.76 21.83
CA VAL A 5 -3.68 8.11 22.96
C VAL A 5 -3.76 9.62 23.08
N VAL A 6 -4.97 10.17 23.13
CA VAL A 6 -5.22 11.62 23.17
C VAL A 6 -6.09 11.96 24.38
N ASP A 7 -5.54 12.74 25.31
CA ASP A 7 -6.26 13.16 26.52
C ASP A 7 -5.66 14.48 27.04
N PRO A 8 -6.47 15.46 27.50
CA PRO A 8 -5.95 16.71 28.06
C PRO A 8 -5.15 16.50 29.36
N SER A 9 -5.35 15.36 30.05
CA SER A 9 -4.69 15.01 31.30
C SER A 9 -3.42 14.19 31.07
N ARG A 10 -2.26 14.75 31.32
CA ARG A 10 -0.96 14.02 31.29
C ARG A 10 -0.94 12.83 32.24
N VAL A 11 -1.72 12.87 33.33
CA VAL A 11 -1.82 11.76 34.28
C VAL A 11 -2.53 10.57 33.62
N VAL A 12 -3.63 10.81 32.91
CA VAL A 12 -4.38 9.77 32.17
C VAL A 12 -3.49 9.17 31.09
N LEU A 13 -2.79 10.02 30.32
CA LEU A 13 -1.85 9.56 29.29
C LEU A 13 -0.76 8.64 29.87
N LYS A 14 -0.15 9.03 31.00
CA LYS A 14 0.87 8.22 31.69
C LYS A 14 0.31 6.89 32.20
N VAL A 15 -0.90 6.90 32.77
CA VAL A 15 -1.56 5.67 33.24
C VAL A 15 -1.81 4.72 32.08
N ILE A 16 -2.44 5.20 31.00
CA ILE A 16 -2.76 4.35 29.83
C ILE A 16 -1.48 3.83 29.17
N SER A 17 -0.49 4.68 28.93
CA SER A 17 0.79 4.25 28.38
C SER A 17 1.47 3.20 29.25
N GLY A 18 1.45 3.39 30.58
CA GLY A 18 2.00 2.43 31.56
C GLY A 18 1.28 1.07 31.58
N LEU A 19 0.01 1.02 31.18
CA LEU A 19 -0.75 -0.23 31.04
C LEU A 19 -0.45 -0.94 29.72
N LEU A 20 -0.15 -0.20 28.64
CA LEU A 20 -0.07 -0.74 27.29
C LEU A 20 1.36 -1.12 26.87
N THR A 21 2.35 -0.29 27.19
CA THR A 21 3.75 -0.51 26.79
C THR A 21 4.33 -1.85 27.29
N PRO A 22 4.10 -2.28 28.56
CA PRO A 22 4.61 -3.56 29.03
C PRO A 22 4.01 -4.78 28.31
N ARG A 23 2.93 -4.60 27.57
CA ARG A 23 2.27 -5.65 26.79
C ARG A 23 2.70 -5.68 25.30
N GLY A 24 3.74 -4.92 24.97
CA GLY A 24 4.32 -4.91 23.62
C GLY A 24 3.61 -3.99 22.63
N HIS A 25 2.75 -3.08 23.10
CA HIS A 25 2.19 -2.04 22.24
C HIS A 25 3.16 -0.86 22.12
N THR A 26 3.26 -0.29 20.91
CA THR A 26 3.88 1.02 20.69
C THR A 26 2.82 2.08 21.00
N VAL A 27 3.13 3.06 21.85
CA VAL A 27 2.15 4.05 22.31
C VAL A 27 2.70 5.45 22.14
N ASP A 28 2.03 6.27 21.33
CA ASP A 28 2.27 7.70 21.24
C ASP A 28 1.14 8.46 21.96
N THR A 29 1.50 9.49 22.70
CA THR A 29 0.55 10.22 23.56
C THR A 29 0.53 11.70 23.23
N PHE A 30 -0.68 12.28 23.13
CA PHE A 30 -0.89 13.68 22.79
C PHE A 30 -1.84 14.34 23.78
N THR A 31 -1.57 15.59 24.13
CA THR A 31 -2.53 16.44 24.84
C THR A 31 -3.34 17.32 23.89
N ASP A 32 -2.87 17.48 22.67
CA ASP A 32 -3.47 18.25 21.59
C ASP A 32 -4.05 17.33 20.53
N SER A 33 -5.32 17.52 20.21
CA SER A 33 -6.05 16.68 19.26
C SER A 33 -5.66 16.94 17.79
N ARG A 34 -5.17 18.13 17.46
CA ARG A 34 -4.68 18.46 16.12
C ARG A 34 -3.37 17.74 15.84
N GLU A 35 -2.41 17.87 16.76
CA GLU A 35 -1.13 17.16 16.66
C GLU A 35 -1.33 15.64 16.55
N ALA A 36 -2.30 15.10 17.30
CA ALA A 36 -2.63 13.68 17.23
C ALA A 36 -3.22 13.29 15.84
N LEU A 37 -4.11 14.11 15.29
CA LEU A 37 -4.71 13.86 13.98
C LEU A 37 -3.64 13.90 12.87
N ASP A 38 -2.77 14.91 12.91
CA ASP A 38 -1.66 15.06 11.96
C ASP A 38 -0.73 13.84 12.06
N PHE A 39 -0.37 13.42 13.29
CA PHE A 39 0.43 12.21 13.50
C PHE A 39 -0.25 10.96 12.95
N VAL A 40 -1.54 10.77 13.23
CA VAL A 40 -2.30 9.63 12.69
C VAL A 40 -2.34 9.70 11.16
N THR A 41 -2.47 10.88 10.57
CA THR A 41 -2.50 11.06 9.10
C THR A 41 -1.19 10.62 8.46
N ASP A 42 -0.06 11.03 9.03
CA ASP A 42 1.27 10.80 8.47
C ASP A 42 1.79 9.37 8.76
N ASN A 43 1.24 8.69 9.78
CA ASN A 43 1.73 7.39 10.22
C ASN A 43 0.72 6.25 9.96
N ALA A 44 0.79 5.65 8.79
CA ALA A 44 -0.07 4.52 8.40
C ALA A 44 0.10 3.26 9.29
N SER A 45 1.14 3.18 10.11
CA SER A 45 1.37 2.09 11.08
C SER A 45 0.44 2.16 12.29
N VAL A 46 -0.18 3.32 12.59
CA VAL A 46 -1.15 3.48 13.67
C VAL A 46 -2.40 2.64 13.37
N THR A 47 -2.77 1.80 14.35
CA THR A 47 -3.86 0.83 14.21
C THR A 47 -4.97 1.00 15.22
N ALA A 48 -4.73 1.83 16.24
CA ALA A 48 -5.76 2.22 17.20
C ALA A 48 -5.59 3.68 17.62
N LEU A 49 -6.70 4.36 17.78
CA LEU A 49 -6.81 5.69 18.39
C LEU A 49 -7.67 5.58 19.65
N ILE A 50 -7.13 6.01 20.79
CA ILE A 50 -7.89 6.14 22.04
C ILE A 50 -7.98 7.61 22.35
N THR A 51 -9.17 8.19 22.32
CA THR A 51 -9.38 9.62 22.52
C THR A 51 -10.41 9.93 23.59
N SER A 52 -10.19 11.00 24.35
CA SER A 52 -11.19 11.57 25.24
C SER A 52 -12.17 12.47 24.46
N LEU A 53 -13.41 12.57 24.95
CA LEU A 53 -14.38 13.54 24.41
C LEU A 53 -13.97 14.99 24.70
N GLU A 54 -13.21 15.23 25.76
CA GLU A 54 -12.86 16.57 26.26
C GLU A 54 -11.60 17.16 25.63
N VAL A 55 -11.03 16.54 24.59
CA VAL A 55 -9.81 17.03 23.90
C VAL A 55 -10.04 18.35 23.15
N ARG A 56 -8.97 19.08 22.91
CA ARG A 56 -8.92 20.38 22.21
C ARG A 56 -7.64 20.45 21.35
N PRO A 57 -7.53 21.30 20.32
CA PRO A 57 -8.53 22.26 19.82
C PRO A 57 -9.69 21.62 19.05
N ILE A 58 -9.52 20.42 18.48
CA ILE A 58 -10.58 19.63 17.84
C ILE A 58 -11.29 18.82 18.93
N GLY A 59 -12.63 18.88 19.00
CA GLY A 59 -13.41 18.07 19.95
C GLY A 59 -13.26 16.58 19.70
N GLY A 60 -13.42 15.75 20.75
CA GLY A 60 -13.22 14.30 20.62
C GLY A 60 -14.12 13.64 19.57
N LEU A 61 -15.38 14.06 19.42
CA LEU A 61 -16.28 13.55 18.37
C LEU A 61 -15.80 13.92 16.96
N GLU A 62 -15.36 15.17 16.78
CA GLU A 62 -14.81 15.64 15.51
C GLU A 62 -13.49 14.91 15.17
N LEU A 63 -12.64 14.65 16.18
CA LEU A 63 -11.44 13.84 16.01
C LEU A 63 -11.76 12.41 15.58
N CYS A 64 -12.77 11.76 16.19
CA CYS A 64 -13.25 10.45 15.79
C CYS A 64 -13.70 10.44 14.33
N TRP A 65 -14.52 11.41 13.94
CA TRP A 65 -15.02 11.54 12.57
C TRP A 65 -13.90 11.76 11.57
N SER A 66 -12.97 12.68 11.86
CA SER A 66 -11.80 12.95 11.02
C SER A 66 -10.90 11.72 10.88
N ALA A 67 -10.62 11.01 11.98
CA ALA A 67 -9.85 9.78 11.98
C ALA A 67 -10.56 8.65 11.21
N ARG A 68 -11.91 8.59 11.26
CA ARG A 68 -12.69 7.62 10.50
C ARG A 68 -12.63 7.88 8.99
N LEU A 69 -12.58 9.14 8.57
CA LEU A 69 -12.37 9.48 7.15
C LEU A 69 -10.98 9.07 6.64
N LEU A 70 -9.96 9.07 7.53
CA LEU A 70 -8.63 8.56 7.21
C LEU A 70 -8.58 7.02 7.16
N ALA A 71 -9.43 6.36 7.96
CA ALA A 71 -9.58 4.91 8.01
C ALA A 71 -10.44 4.41 6.83
N ASP A 72 -9.94 4.61 5.63
CA ASP A 72 -10.56 4.10 4.40
C ASP A 72 -10.44 2.56 4.30
N ALA A 73 -10.91 2.00 3.18
CA ALA A 73 -10.88 0.57 2.92
C ALA A 73 -9.45 -0.04 2.98
N HIS A 74 -8.39 0.78 2.92
CA HIS A 74 -7.00 0.32 2.85
C HIS A 74 -6.24 0.45 4.17
N ARG A 75 -6.82 1.16 5.17
CA ARG A 75 -6.16 1.48 6.43
C ARG A 75 -7.06 1.18 7.64
N PRO A 76 -7.06 -0.06 8.16
CA PRO A 76 -7.81 -0.40 9.36
C PRO A 76 -7.33 0.42 10.56
N LEU A 77 -8.22 1.20 11.15
CA LEU A 77 -8.00 1.99 12.36
C LEU A 77 -9.16 1.74 13.33
N TYR A 78 -8.88 1.25 14.53
CA TYR A 78 -9.85 1.06 15.57
C TYR A 78 -9.89 2.27 16.51
N ILE A 79 -11.06 2.86 16.71
CA ILE A 79 -11.23 4.10 17.47
C ILE A 79 -11.99 3.79 18.76
N ILE A 80 -11.36 4.10 19.91
CA ILE A 80 -11.97 3.97 21.24
C ILE A 80 -12.13 5.36 21.82
N THR A 81 -13.34 5.72 22.21
CA THR A 81 -13.63 6.98 22.89
C THR A 81 -13.69 6.77 24.40
N MET A 82 -13.10 7.70 25.15
CA MET A 82 -13.13 7.75 26.61
C MET A 82 -13.94 8.93 27.11
N SER A 83 -14.76 8.75 28.16
CA SER A 83 -15.43 9.85 28.85
C SER A 83 -15.55 9.61 30.35
N SER A 84 -15.44 10.70 31.11
CA SER A 84 -15.72 10.71 32.56
C SER A 84 -17.22 10.70 32.89
N ALA A 85 -18.09 11.04 31.92
CA ALA A 85 -19.54 11.06 32.04
C ALA A 85 -20.15 10.01 31.11
N ARG A 86 -20.32 8.80 31.63
CA ARG A 86 -21.00 7.73 30.89
C ARG A 86 -22.51 7.94 30.97
N ASN A 87 -23.07 8.48 29.91
CA ASN A 87 -24.50 8.52 29.69
C ASN A 87 -24.84 8.00 28.29
N ALA A 88 -26.11 7.57 28.11
CA ALA A 88 -26.56 6.97 26.85
C ALA A 88 -26.39 7.93 25.65
N ARG A 89 -26.46 9.23 25.87
CA ARG A 89 -26.30 10.25 24.81
C ARG A 89 -24.85 10.33 24.34
N ASN A 90 -23.87 10.44 25.25
CA ASN A 90 -22.45 10.50 24.90
C ASN A 90 -22.00 9.24 24.18
N LEU A 91 -22.52 8.07 24.60
CA LEU A 91 -22.24 6.80 23.92
C LEU A 91 -22.77 6.80 22.48
N ALA A 92 -24.03 7.19 22.29
CA ALA A 92 -24.64 7.22 20.95
C ALA A 92 -23.90 8.22 20.04
N GLU A 93 -23.63 9.44 20.50
CA GLU A 93 -22.92 10.47 19.75
C GLU A 93 -21.48 10.03 19.37
N ALA A 94 -20.77 9.29 20.24
CA ALA A 94 -19.44 8.77 19.95
C ALA A 94 -19.48 7.70 18.85
N LEU A 95 -20.41 6.74 18.94
CA LEU A 95 -20.57 5.68 17.93
C LEU A 95 -21.00 6.27 16.58
N ASP A 96 -21.95 7.20 16.56
CA ASP A 96 -22.41 7.90 15.35
C ASP A 96 -21.28 8.74 14.71
N SER A 97 -20.33 9.22 15.53
CA SER A 97 -19.13 9.93 15.04
C SER A 97 -18.01 9.02 14.56
N GLY A 98 -18.24 7.71 14.48
CA GLY A 98 -17.28 6.75 13.93
C GLY A 98 -16.34 6.07 14.93
N SER A 99 -16.61 6.20 16.26
CA SER A 99 -15.94 5.38 17.27
C SER A 99 -16.41 3.91 17.15
N ASP A 100 -15.48 2.97 17.30
CA ASP A 100 -15.81 1.53 17.32
C ASP A 100 -16.19 1.07 18.73
N ASP A 101 -15.73 1.80 19.77
CA ASP A 101 -15.96 1.44 21.16
C ASP A 101 -15.91 2.65 22.08
N PHE A 102 -16.45 2.46 23.29
CA PHE A 102 -16.54 3.50 24.30
C PHE A 102 -16.17 2.92 25.67
N ILE A 103 -15.29 3.59 26.43
CA ILE A 103 -14.84 3.17 27.75
C ILE A 103 -14.94 4.31 28.77
N ASP A 104 -15.02 3.94 30.04
CA ASP A 104 -15.01 4.91 31.13
C ASP A 104 -13.63 5.50 31.37
N LYS A 105 -13.55 6.71 31.89
CA LYS A 105 -12.33 7.42 32.20
C LYS A 105 -12.21 7.65 33.73
N PRO A 106 -11.12 7.21 34.38
CA PRO A 106 -10.02 6.41 33.83
C PRO A 106 -10.45 4.98 33.53
N PRO A 107 -9.93 4.34 32.47
CA PRO A 107 -10.29 2.98 32.17
C PRO A 107 -9.71 2.00 33.18
N SER A 108 -10.48 0.94 33.50
CA SER A 108 -9.91 -0.19 34.22
C SER A 108 -8.91 -0.94 33.33
N PRO A 109 -7.80 -1.48 33.90
CA PRO A 109 -6.85 -2.26 33.14
C PRO A 109 -7.52 -3.44 32.38
N GLU A 110 -8.44 -4.13 33.04
CA GLU A 110 -9.16 -5.30 32.50
C GLU A 110 -10.00 -4.93 31.30
N GLU A 111 -10.79 -3.83 31.41
CA GLU A 111 -11.64 -3.34 30.32
C GLU A 111 -10.81 -2.88 29.14
N LEU A 112 -9.80 -2.02 29.36
CA LEU A 112 -8.91 -1.52 28.31
C LEU A 112 -8.25 -2.67 27.52
N HIS A 113 -7.72 -3.65 28.24
CA HIS A 113 -7.09 -4.82 27.58
C HIS A 113 -8.11 -5.70 26.83
N ALA A 114 -9.34 -5.85 27.35
CA ALA A 114 -10.37 -6.61 26.67
C ALA A 114 -10.76 -5.95 25.34
N ARG A 115 -10.93 -4.60 25.34
CA ARG A 115 -11.25 -3.82 24.13
C ARG A 115 -10.13 -3.87 23.11
N LEU A 116 -8.87 -3.74 23.56
CA LEU A 116 -7.73 -3.82 22.64
C LEU A 116 -7.55 -5.21 22.02
N ARG A 117 -7.81 -6.29 22.74
CA ARG A 117 -7.85 -7.62 22.13
C ARG A 117 -8.93 -7.74 21.05
N ALA A 118 -10.09 -7.08 21.23
CA ALA A 118 -11.12 -7.02 20.20
C ALA A 118 -10.64 -6.19 19.00
N ALA A 119 -10.02 -5.04 19.25
CA ALA A 119 -9.41 -4.18 18.23
C ALA A 119 -8.35 -4.92 17.40
N GLU A 120 -7.46 -5.68 18.06
CA GLU A 120 -6.43 -6.50 17.36
C GLU A 120 -7.04 -7.54 16.43
N ARG A 121 -8.06 -8.25 16.92
CA ARG A 121 -8.76 -9.22 16.06
C ARG A 121 -9.42 -8.55 14.87
N MET A 122 -10.16 -7.46 15.10
CA MET A 122 -10.91 -6.78 14.05
C MET A 122 -9.99 -6.15 12.99
N THR A 123 -8.97 -5.40 13.42
CA THR A 123 -8.00 -4.81 12.50
C THR A 123 -7.15 -5.87 11.79
N GLY A 124 -6.85 -6.99 12.45
CA GLY A 124 -6.18 -8.14 11.85
C GLY A 124 -7.02 -8.79 10.74
N MET A 125 -8.31 -9.04 11.01
CA MET A 125 -9.25 -9.58 10.02
C MET A 125 -9.43 -8.62 8.83
N GLN A 126 -9.59 -7.32 9.08
CA GLN A 126 -9.71 -6.32 8.02
C GLN A 126 -8.46 -6.28 7.13
N ARG A 127 -7.24 -6.30 7.73
CA ARG A 127 -5.99 -6.36 6.96
C ARG A 127 -5.90 -7.60 6.10
N GLU A 128 -6.30 -8.75 6.63
CA GLU A 128 -6.30 -9.98 5.85
C GLU A 128 -7.29 -9.95 4.70
N LEU A 129 -8.50 -9.40 4.91
CA LEU A 129 -9.48 -9.19 3.84
C LEU A 129 -8.94 -8.24 2.76
N ILE A 130 -8.31 -7.12 3.14
CA ILE A 130 -7.66 -6.19 2.22
C ILE A 130 -6.57 -6.92 1.43
N ARG A 131 -5.69 -7.65 2.12
CA ARG A 131 -4.61 -8.42 1.48
C ARG A 131 -5.16 -9.40 0.45
N LEU A 132 -6.19 -10.17 0.81
CA LEU A 132 -6.83 -11.14 -0.10
C LEU A 132 -7.51 -10.45 -1.30
N ALA A 133 -8.08 -9.26 -1.10
CA ALA A 133 -8.77 -8.52 -2.15
C ALA A 133 -7.79 -7.76 -3.09
N GLU A 134 -6.62 -7.36 -2.60
CA GLU A 134 -5.71 -6.46 -3.32
C GLU A 134 -4.43 -7.12 -3.82
N THR A 135 -4.03 -8.26 -3.27
CA THR A 135 -2.78 -8.90 -3.69
C THR A 135 -3.02 -10.13 -4.56
N ASP A 136 -2.05 -10.39 -5.42
CA ASP A 136 -1.91 -11.66 -6.14
C ASP A 136 -1.43 -12.76 -5.18
N SER A 137 -2.15 -13.86 -5.10
CA SER A 137 -1.90 -14.93 -4.13
C SER A 137 -0.56 -15.66 -4.34
N LEU A 138 0.00 -15.63 -5.55
CA LEU A 138 1.25 -16.29 -5.87
C LEU A 138 2.46 -15.44 -5.49
N THR A 139 2.39 -14.13 -5.74
CA THR A 139 3.54 -13.21 -5.64
C THR A 139 3.50 -12.29 -4.43
N GLY A 140 2.31 -12.04 -3.88
CA GLY A 140 2.09 -11.03 -2.84
C GLY A 140 2.14 -9.58 -3.34
N LEU A 141 2.44 -9.35 -4.62
CA LEU A 141 2.31 -8.04 -5.25
C LEU A 141 0.85 -7.63 -5.36
N LEU A 142 0.58 -6.35 -5.62
CA LEU A 142 -0.78 -5.92 -5.92
C LEU A 142 -1.33 -6.70 -7.14
N ASN A 143 -2.59 -7.10 -7.08
CA ASN A 143 -3.28 -7.59 -8.26
C ASN A 143 -3.55 -6.43 -9.23
N ARG A 144 -3.94 -6.75 -10.46
CA ARG A 144 -4.19 -5.76 -11.53
C ARG A 144 -5.09 -4.61 -11.07
N ARG A 145 -6.20 -4.92 -10.38
CA ARG A 145 -7.18 -3.92 -9.95
C ARG A 145 -6.56 -2.96 -8.91
N ALA A 146 -5.96 -3.50 -7.89
CA ALA A 146 -5.35 -2.70 -6.81
C ALA A 146 -4.14 -1.90 -7.32
N PHE A 147 -3.34 -2.47 -8.22
CA PHE A 147 -2.24 -1.75 -8.86
C PHE A 147 -2.73 -0.50 -9.60
N LEU A 148 -3.75 -0.64 -10.47
CA LEU A 148 -4.29 0.49 -11.21
C LEU A 148 -4.88 1.57 -10.31
N GLN A 149 -5.58 1.15 -9.25
CA GLN A 149 -6.12 2.08 -8.25
C GLN A 149 -5.00 2.85 -7.55
N ARG A 150 -3.99 2.15 -7.01
CA ARG A 150 -2.87 2.79 -6.30
C ARG A 150 -2.01 3.68 -7.19
N ALA A 151 -1.81 3.29 -8.44
CA ALA A 151 -1.13 4.13 -9.43
C ALA A 151 -1.95 5.38 -9.75
N GLY A 152 -3.29 5.28 -9.84
CA GLY A 152 -4.21 6.41 -9.99
C GLY A 152 -4.12 7.39 -8.83
N GLU A 153 -4.26 6.89 -7.61
CA GLU A 153 -4.12 7.70 -6.38
C GLU A 153 -2.76 8.41 -6.29
N ALA A 154 -1.69 7.74 -6.74
CA ALA A 154 -0.35 8.34 -6.77
C ALA A 154 -0.25 9.44 -7.84
N ALA A 155 -0.89 9.26 -9.00
CA ALA A 155 -0.97 10.28 -10.04
C ALA A 155 -1.77 11.50 -9.57
N ASP A 156 -2.93 11.29 -8.92
CA ASP A 156 -3.77 12.36 -8.39
C ASP A 156 -3.05 13.19 -7.32
N ARG A 157 -2.31 12.52 -6.42
CA ARG A 157 -1.48 13.20 -5.40
C ARG A 157 -0.34 14.02 -6.01
N ALA A 158 0.22 13.56 -7.11
CA ALA A 158 1.28 14.27 -7.82
C ALA A 158 0.76 15.56 -8.51
N GLY A 159 -0.53 15.63 -8.81
CA GLY A 159 -1.20 16.79 -9.44
C GLY A 159 -0.79 16.98 -10.91
N ALA A 160 -1.24 18.09 -11.51
CA ALA A 160 -1.05 18.38 -12.94
C ALA A 160 0.42 18.44 -13.40
N HIS A 161 1.34 18.76 -12.48
CA HIS A 161 2.78 18.84 -12.76
C HIS A 161 3.58 17.67 -12.14
N GLY A 162 2.86 16.71 -11.54
CA GLY A 162 3.48 15.54 -10.92
C GLY A 162 4.07 14.59 -11.94
N ARG A 163 5.21 14.01 -11.59
CA ARG A 163 5.87 13.00 -12.40
C ARG A 163 5.48 11.62 -11.90
N ILE A 164 5.08 10.76 -12.81
CA ILE A 164 4.95 9.34 -12.56
C ILE A 164 5.44 8.61 -13.82
N SER A 165 6.28 7.62 -13.63
CA SER A 165 6.72 6.76 -14.71
C SER A 165 6.19 5.35 -14.51
N MET A 166 5.98 4.63 -15.60
CA MET A 166 5.43 3.28 -15.64
C MET A 166 6.41 2.34 -16.32
N ILE A 167 6.66 1.20 -15.71
CA ILE A 167 7.41 0.10 -16.29
C ILE A 167 6.45 -1.08 -16.41
N LEU A 168 6.34 -1.66 -17.60
CA LEU A 168 5.76 -2.98 -17.81
C LEU A 168 6.86 -3.99 -18.06
N ALA A 169 6.72 -5.17 -17.48
CA ALA A 169 7.67 -6.27 -17.63
C ALA A 169 6.96 -7.57 -17.97
N ASP A 170 7.59 -8.39 -18.78
CA ASP A 170 7.09 -9.69 -19.18
C ASP A 170 8.25 -10.70 -19.25
N ILE A 171 8.03 -11.88 -18.66
CA ILE A 171 9.03 -12.96 -18.64
C ILE A 171 9.08 -13.61 -20.01
N ASN A 172 10.22 -13.54 -20.65
CA ASN A 172 10.41 -14.07 -21.99
C ASN A 172 10.29 -15.59 -22.02
N GLN A 173 9.53 -16.11 -23.02
CA GLN A 173 9.37 -17.53 -23.26
C GLN A 173 8.83 -18.32 -22.05
N PHE A 174 8.03 -17.71 -21.19
CA PHE A 174 7.53 -18.31 -19.95
C PHE A 174 6.74 -19.59 -20.21
N LYS A 175 5.96 -19.65 -21.30
CA LYS A 175 5.28 -20.88 -21.71
C LYS A 175 6.25 -22.05 -21.89
N SER A 176 7.41 -21.80 -22.49
CA SER A 176 8.45 -22.84 -22.66
C SER A 176 9.01 -23.34 -21.33
N VAL A 177 9.12 -22.47 -20.31
CA VAL A 177 9.51 -22.87 -18.95
C VAL A 177 8.47 -23.85 -18.38
N ASN A 178 7.19 -23.53 -18.48
CA ASN A 178 6.11 -24.40 -18.00
C ASN A 178 6.08 -25.74 -18.77
N ASP A 179 6.19 -25.71 -20.09
CA ASP A 179 6.13 -26.91 -20.95
C ASP A 179 7.31 -27.84 -20.68
N GLN A 180 8.48 -27.31 -20.35
CA GLN A 180 9.70 -28.11 -20.10
C GLN A 180 9.90 -28.55 -18.65
N HIS A 181 9.46 -27.76 -17.69
CA HIS A 181 9.79 -27.91 -16.28
C HIS A 181 8.56 -28.03 -15.35
N GLY A 182 7.36 -27.84 -15.89
CA GLY A 182 6.11 -27.87 -15.12
C GLY A 182 5.75 -26.52 -14.49
N HIS A 183 4.46 -26.38 -14.14
CA HIS A 183 3.90 -25.15 -13.57
C HIS A 183 4.53 -24.77 -12.22
N ASP A 184 4.94 -25.74 -11.38
CA ASP A 184 5.58 -25.46 -10.09
C ASP A 184 6.89 -24.67 -10.25
N VAL A 185 7.67 -25.00 -11.29
CA VAL A 185 8.90 -24.28 -11.64
C VAL A 185 8.56 -22.90 -12.19
N GLY A 186 7.53 -22.80 -13.05
CA GLY A 186 7.01 -21.54 -13.54
C GLY A 186 6.58 -20.62 -12.39
N ASP A 187 5.84 -21.13 -11.43
CA ASP A 187 5.43 -20.39 -10.23
C ASP A 187 6.64 -19.87 -9.43
N THR A 188 7.71 -20.68 -9.34
CA THR A 188 8.95 -20.28 -8.67
C THR A 188 9.66 -19.15 -9.44
N VAL A 189 9.64 -19.21 -10.77
CA VAL A 189 10.16 -18.15 -11.64
C VAL A 189 9.38 -16.86 -11.46
N ILE A 190 8.04 -16.92 -11.47
CA ILE A 190 7.17 -15.76 -11.24
C ILE A 190 7.47 -15.12 -9.88
N ARG A 191 7.57 -15.92 -8.79
CA ARG A 191 7.92 -15.39 -7.46
C ARG A 191 9.30 -14.73 -7.45
N GLY A 192 10.28 -15.32 -8.12
CA GLY A 192 11.63 -14.75 -8.20
C GLY A 192 11.65 -13.39 -8.89
N VAL A 193 10.98 -13.26 -10.03
CA VAL A 193 10.88 -11.97 -10.75
C VAL A 193 10.09 -10.95 -9.92
N ALA A 194 9.01 -11.35 -9.27
CA ALA A 194 8.23 -10.47 -8.40
C ALA A 194 9.06 -9.88 -7.25
N GLN A 195 9.95 -10.67 -6.64
CA GLN A 195 10.85 -10.20 -5.58
C GLN A 195 11.84 -9.14 -6.09
N GLU A 196 12.31 -9.25 -7.33
CA GLU A 196 13.18 -8.22 -7.91
C GLU A 196 12.48 -6.87 -8.07
N LEU A 197 11.18 -6.85 -8.44
CA LEU A 197 10.43 -5.60 -8.55
C LEU A 197 10.32 -4.87 -7.20
N LEU A 198 10.22 -5.60 -6.09
CA LEU A 198 10.14 -5.02 -4.74
C LEU A 198 11.44 -4.34 -4.28
N THR A 199 12.56 -4.55 -4.99
CA THR A 199 13.83 -3.89 -4.67
C THR A 199 13.90 -2.42 -5.10
N GLU A 200 12.99 -1.97 -5.98
CA GLU A 200 12.93 -0.57 -6.42
C GLU A 200 12.15 0.27 -5.40
N ALA A 201 12.90 1.00 -4.59
CA ALA A 201 12.35 1.79 -3.48
C ALA A 201 11.35 2.86 -3.94
N GLY A 202 10.23 2.94 -3.25
CA GLY A 202 9.16 3.90 -3.53
C GLY A 202 8.28 3.54 -4.73
N GLY A 203 8.51 2.39 -5.37
CA GLY A 203 7.69 1.89 -6.45
C GLY A 203 6.43 1.19 -5.97
N ILE A 204 5.37 1.28 -6.76
CA ILE A 204 4.12 0.53 -6.60
C ILE A 204 4.19 -0.64 -7.59
N ALA A 205 4.37 -1.86 -7.06
CA ALA A 205 4.52 -3.06 -7.89
C ALA A 205 3.24 -3.88 -7.93
N GLY A 206 2.88 -4.39 -9.11
CA GLY A 206 1.72 -5.24 -9.32
C GLY A 206 1.97 -6.35 -10.33
N ARG A 207 1.21 -7.44 -10.20
CA ARG A 207 1.09 -8.48 -11.23
C ARG A 207 -0.18 -8.26 -12.02
N LEU A 208 -0.05 -8.09 -13.33
CA LEU A 208 -1.21 -7.82 -14.20
C LEU A 208 -1.93 -9.09 -14.64
N GLY A 209 -1.24 -10.22 -14.66
CA GLY A 209 -1.73 -11.54 -15.00
C GLY A 209 -0.63 -12.41 -15.61
N GLY A 210 -0.73 -13.72 -15.50
CA GLY A 210 0.27 -14.63 -16.09
C GLY A 210 1.71 -14.29 -15.68
N GLU A 211 2.52 -13.99 -16.67
CA GLU A 211 3.93 -13.58 -16.55
C GLU A 211 4.16 -12.06 -16.66
N GLU A 212 3.09 -11.26 -16.61
CA GLU A 212 3.13 -9.80 -16.79
C GLU A 212 3.12 -9.06 -15.46
N PHE A 213 4.00 -8.09 -15.33
CA PHE A 213 4.17 -7.25 -14.16
C PHE A 213 4.15 -5.77 -14.52
N ALA A 214 3.78 -4.94 -13.55
CA ALA A 214 3.85 -3.49 -13.68
C ALA A 214 4.52 -2.88 -12.45
N LEU A 215 5.22 -1.77 -12.66
CA LEU A 215 5.82 -0.96 -11.61
C LEU A 215 5.57 0.51 -11.91
N ALA A 216 4.80 1.18 -11.06
CA ALA A 216 4.63 2.63 -11.12
C ALA A 216 5.65 3.30 -10.19
N LEU A 217 6.29 4.36 -10.66
CA LEU A 217 7.38 5.08 -10.00
C LEU A 217 6.98 6.55 -9.82
N PRO A 218 6.28 6.91 -8.74
CA PRO A 218 5.93 8.29 -8.46
C PRO A 218 7.19 9.16 -8.29
N GLY A 219 7.18 10.38 -8.85
CA GLY A 219 8.28 11.33 -8.76
C GLY A 219 9.49 11.05 -9.67
N ARG A 220 9.51 9.93 -10.39
CA ARG A 220 10.65 9.56 -11.26
C ARG A 220 10.47 10.05 -12.69
N THR A 221 11.59 10.47 -13.29
CA THR A 221 11.67 10.83 -14.71
C THR A 221 11.71 9.58 -15.60
N LEU A 222 11.62 9.77 -16.93
CA LEU A 222 11.77 8.68 -17.89
C LEU A 222 13.15 8.02 -17.77
N GLU A 223 14.21 8.81 -17.67
CA GLU A 223 15.59 8.32 -17.58
C GLU A 223 15.81 7.53 -16.29
N GLU A 224 15.24 7.96 -15.17
CA GLU A 224 15.31 7.23 -13.90
C GLU A 224 14.54 5.90 -13.96
N ALA A 225 13.39 5.88 -14.66
CA ALA A 225 12.60 4.68 -14.87
C ALA A 225 13.29 3.70 -15.83
N GLU A 226 13.92 4.20 -16.90
CA GLU A 226 14.78 3.40 -17.81
C GLU A 226 15.94 2.75 -17.05
N ALA A 227 16.62 3.53 -16.20
CA ALA A 227 17.69 3.02 -15.37
C ALA A 227 17.19 1.93 -14.40
N ALA A 228 16.01 2.11 -13.79
CA ALA A 228 15.37 1.11 -12.93
C ALA A 228 15.03 -0.17 -13.73
N ALA A 229 14.39 -0.03 -14.89
CA ALA A 229 14.12 -1.16 -15.78
C ALA A 229 15.40 -1.89 -16.23
N GLY A 230 16.46 -1.14 -16.50
CA GLY A 230 17.80 -1.69 -16.83
C GLY A 230 18.39 -2.52 -15.69
N ARG A 231 18.28 -2.06 -14.44
CA ARG A 231 18.68 -2.82 -13.23
C ARG A 231 17.85 -4.09 -13.07
N LEU A 232 16.53 -3.99 -13.18
CA LEU A 232 15.62 -5.13 -13.09
C LEU A 232 15.92 -6.17 -14.17
N ARG A 233 16.14 -5.75 -15.41
CA ARG A 233 16.53 -6.63 -16.51
C ARG A 233 17.79 -7.43 -16.17
N LEU A 234 18.83 -6.76 -15.68
CA LEU A 234 20.09 -7.41 -15.31
C LEU A 234 19.90 -8.42 -14.17
N ARG A 235 19.15 -8.05 -13.13
CA ARG A 235 18.83 -8.94 -12.01
C ARG A 235 18.05 -10.18 -12.47
N CYS A 236 17.03 -10.03 -13.32
CA CYS A 236 16.31 -11.16 -13.90
C CYS A 236 17.24 -12.14 -14.62
N THR A 237 18.28 -11.67 -15.34
CA THR A 237 19.26 -12.56 -16.01
C THR A 237 20.16 -13.31 -15.03
N GLN A 238 20.26 -12.86 -13.78
CA GLN A 238 21.08 -13.49 -12.75
C GLN A 238 20.30 -14.55 -11.95
N LEU A 239 18.96 -14.54 -12.02
CA LEU A 239 18.14 -15.52 -11.35
C LEU A 239 18.44 -16.94 -11.84
N ARG A 240 18.51 -17.88 -10.91
CA ARG A 240 18.73 -19.29 -11.16
C ARG A 240 17.71 -20.10 -10.40
N PHE A 241 16.98 -20.94 -11.12
CA PHE A 241 15.95 -21.79 -10.52
C PHE A 241 16.31 -23.25 -10.75
N LYS A 242 15.92 -24.10 -9.81
CA LYS A 242 16.08 -25.54 -9.95
C LYS A 242 14.91 -26.09 -10.77
N GLY A 243 15.18 -26.57 -11.97
CA GLY A 243 14.19 -27.21 -12.83
C GLY A 243 14.35 -28.74 -12.86
N GLN A 244 13.33 -29.42 -13.39
CA GLN A 244 13.31 -30.90 -13.51
C GLN A 244 14.39 -31.43 -14.46
N ARG A 245 14.76 -30.67 -15.48
CA ARG A 245 15.75 -31.05 -16.52
C ARG A 245 17.06 -30.27 -16.43
N GLY A 246 17.33 -29.65 -15.27
CA GLY A 246 18.51 -28.83 -15.05
C GLY A 246 18.16 -27.41 -14.58
N PRO A 247 19.17 -26.54 -14.41
CA PRO A 247 18.94 -25.17 -13.97
C PRO A 247 18.17 -24.37 -15.02
N VAL A 248 17.18 -23.60 -14.55
CA VAL A 248 16.37 -22.69 -15.37
C VAL A 248 16.86 -21.26 -15.22
N GLN A 249 17.07 -20.61 -16.33
CA GLN A 249 17.40 -19.21 -16.45
C GLN A 249 16.34 -18.51 -17.27
N VAL A 250 15.96 -17.32 -16.86
CA VAL A 250 14.96 -16.52 -17.56
C VAL A 250 15.48 -15.12 -17.84
N THR A 251 14.88 -14.46 -18.80
CA THR A 251 15.05 -13.05 -19.06
C THR A 251 13.67 -12.38 -19.08
N ALA A 252 13.63 -11.08 -18.94
CA ALA A 252 12.42 -10.31 -19.08
C ALA A 252 12.61 -9.14 -20.04
N SER A 253 11.55 -8.75 -20.73
CA SER A 253 11.49 -7.57 -21.58
C SER A 253 10.73 -6.47 -20.85
N PHE A 254 11.09 -5.21 -21.09
CA PHE A 254 10.57 -4.07 -20.36
C PHE A 254 10.14 -2.96 -21.31
N GLY A 255 8.93 -2.43 -21.09
CA GLY A 255 8.43 -1.22 -21.73
C GLY A 255 8.31 -0.11 -20.70
N VAL A 256 8.79 1.09 -21.02
CA VAL A 256 8.80 2.24 -20.10
C VAL A 256 8.04 3.40 -20.72
N SER A 257 7.27 4.10 -19.91
CA SER A 257 6.63 5.36 -20.27
C SER A 257 6.67 6.33 -19.11
N THR A 258 6.57 7.62 -19.38
CA THR A 258 6.39 8.66 -18.35
C THR A 258 5.14 9.46 -18.62
N TRP A 259 4.57 10.02 -17.57
CA TRP A 259 3.34 10.79 -17.60
C TRP A 259 3.42 11.98 -18.55
N SER A 260 2.37 12.18 -19.34
CA SER A 260 2.16 13.37 -20.17
C SER A 260 0.99 14.17 -19.60
N GLU A 261 1.01 15.47 -19.72
CA GLU A 261 -0.05 16.35 -19.22
C GLU A 261 -1.41 15.96 -19.80
N GLY A 262 -2.44 15.87 -18.94
CA GLY A 262 -3.79 15.46 -19.33
C GLY A 262 -3.98 13.96 -19.59
N GLU A 263 -2.96 13.14 -19.38
CA GLU A 263 -3.04 11.70 -19.59
C GLU A 263 -3.71 10.98 -18.41
N THR A 264 -4.34 9.85 -18.68
CA THR A 264 -4.82 8.93 -17.65
C THR A 264 -3.79 7.83 -17.36
N VAL A 265 -3.86 7.19 -16.18
CA VAL A 265 -3.02 6.02 -15.87
C VAL A 265 -3.19 4.92 -16.92
N GLY A 266 -4.40 4.77 -17.48
CA GLY A 266 -4.66 3.85 -18.58
C GLY A 266 -3.91 4.20 -19.86
N GLY A 267 -3.79 5.49 -20.19
CA GLY A 267 -3.00 5.98 -21.33
C GLY A 267 -1.51 5.71 -21.13
N LEU A 268 -0.99 6.05 -19.95
CA LEU A 268 0.39 5.79 -19.55
C LEU A 268 0.73 4.29 -19.65
N LEU A 269 -0.14 3.43 -19.12
CA LEU A 269 0.02 1.97 -19.20
C LEU A 269 0.03 1.48 -20.65
N LYS A 270 -0.87 2.01 -21.49
CA LYS A 270 -0.93 1.64 -22.91
C LYS A 270 0.34 2.01 -23.67
N ARG A 271 0.97 3.15 -23.37
CA ARG A 271 2.25 3.53 -23.99
C ARG A 271 3.38 2.59 -23.55
N ALA A 272 3.42 2.24 -22.26
CA ALA A 272 4.37 1.24 -21.76
C ALA A 272 4.17 -0.13 -22.44
N ASP A 273 2.92 -0.53 -22.70
CA ASP A 273 2.59 -1.78 -23.39
C ASP A 273 3.10 -1.79 -24.85
N ILE A 274 2.92 -0.69 -25.57
CA ILE A 274 3.48 -0.54 -26.93
C ILE A 274 5.00 -0.69 -26.93
N ALA A 275 5.67 -0.05 -25.97
CA ALA A 275 7.13 -0.15 -25.82
C ALA A 275 7.57 -1.58 -25.43
N LEU A 276 6.81 -2.26 -24.56
CA LEU A 276 7.05 -3.65 -24.20
C LEU A 276 6.89 -4.58 -25.42
N TYR A 277 5.86 -4.36 -26.21
CA TYR A 277 5.69 -5.11 -27.46
C TYR A 277 6.88 -4.93 -28.41
N GLU A 278 7.38 -3.71 -28.57
CA GLU A 278 8.59 -3.43 -29.33
C GLU A 278 9.80 -4.17 -28.74
N ALA A 279 9.98 -4.14 -27.42
CA ALA A 279 11.06 -4.89 -26.76
C ALA A 279 11.00 -6.40 -27.04
N LYS A 280 9.79 -6.99 -27.09
CA LYS A 280 9.57 -8.41 -27.41
C LYS A 280 9.88 -8.72 -28.86
N THR A 281 9.49 -7.87 -29.80
CA THR A 281 9.65 -8.11 -31.26
C THR A 281 11.05 -7.82 -31.77
N THR A 282 11.78 -6.88 -31.15
CA THR A 282 13.13 -6.50 -31.57
C THR A 282 14.25 -7.34 -30.95
N GLY A 283 13.92 -8.45 -30.26
CA GLY A 283 14.92 -9.44 -29.79
C GLY A 283 14.89 -9.73 -28.30
N ARG A 284 13.89 -9.26 -27.57
CA ARG A 284 13.67 -9.55 -26.13
C ARG A 284 14.83 -9.10 -25.21
N ASN A 285 14.73 -9.39 -23.91
CA ASN A 285 15.74 -9.09 -22.89
C ASN A 285 16.32 -7.67 -23.00
N ARG A 286 15.43 -6.69 -23.14
CA ARG A 286 15.77 -5.28 -23.31
C ARG A 286 14.74 -4.36 -22.69
N VAL A 287 15.12 -3.11 -22.59
CA VAL A 287 14.27 -1.99 -22.21
C VAL A 287 13.99 -1.18 -23.46
N VAL A 288 12.75 -0.80 -23.68
CA VAL A 288 12.32 0.15 -24.72
C VAL A 288 11.42 1.19 -24.04
N SER A 289 11.60 2.45 -24.40
CA SER A 289 10.82 3.56 -23.88
C SER A 289 9.86 4.08 -24.94
N ALA A 290 8.64 4.36 -24.54
CA ALA A 290 7.68 5.01 -25.41
C ALA A 290 8.09 6.47 -25.63
N ALA A 291 8.24 6.86 -26.89
CA ALA A 291 8.45 8.26 -27.25
C ALA A 291 7.27 9.12 -26.77
N THR A 292 7.55 10.31 -26.25
CA THR A 292 6.54 11.25 -25.73
C THR A 292 5.58 11.73 -26.85
N ASP A 293 6.01 11.68 -28.12
CA ASP A 293 5.32 12.30 -29.27
C ASP A 293 4.29 11.42 -29.99
N LEU A 294 4.04 10.17 -29.59
CA LEU A 294 3.17 9.25 -30.33
C LEU A 294 1.65 9.48 -30.21
N ILE A 295 1.22 10.42 -29.37
CA ILE A 295 -0.22 10.70 -29.19
C ILE A 295 -0.79 11.63 -30.28
N LEU A 296 0.00 12.50 -30.89
CA LEU A 296 -0.47 13.50 -31.85
C LEU A 296 -0.60 12.95 -33.30
N ALA A 297 -0.02 11.81 -33.63
CA ALA A 297 0.04 11.30 -35.00
C ALA A 297 -1.12 10.37 -35.42
N ARG A 298 -2.08 10.02 -34.56
CA ARG A 298 -3.22 9.13 -34.89
C ARG A 298 -4.60 9.73 -34.65
N ALA A 299 -4.69 11.04 -34.41
CA ALA A 299 -5.97 11.78 -34.30
C ALA A 299 -6.17 12.74 -35.50
N GLY A 300 -5.48 12.52 -36.62
CA GLY A 300 -5.67 13.19 -37.89
C GLY A 300 -6.31 12.27 -38.93
#